data_8b831faf3d139126d3ee46712642f71f
#
_entry.id   8b831faf3d139126d3ee46712642f71f
#
_cell.length_a   1.000
_cell.length_b   1.000
_cell.length_c   1.000
_cell.angle_alpha   90.00
_cell.angle_beta   90.00
_cell.angle_gamma   90.00
#
_symmetry.space_group_name_H-M   'P 1'
#
loop_
_entity.id
_entity.type
_entity.pdbx_description
1 polymer ?
#
loop_
_entity_poly.entity_id
_entity_poly.type
_entity_poly.pdbx_seq_one_letter_code
_entity_poly.pdbx_strand_id
1 'polypeptide(L)'
;MTESKFYRISGDSTQHRGVVPDIDFPSLFDADEIGESALDNALDWDQISPVRHREYSLFSSLLPTLNERHKSRVEKDPDYIYLVDQVVMATETRGLKSLPLNEEERVALRDSQEQKALEIENKRREAQGLEPLETLRDEETAATDEESDDVVVMSDESGDVNSPEVLLSHSAEADDEDDEPSDVLLIEAGRILADT
;
A
#
# COMPACT_ATOMS: atom_id res chain seq x y z
N MET A 1 -19.31 -3.01 16.98
CA MET A 1 -20.64 -3.49 16.58
C MET A 1 -21.27 -2.44 15.68
N THR A 2 -21.62 -2.79 14.45
CA THR A 2 -22.25 -1.86 13.50
C THR A 2 -23.73 -1.75 13.81
N GLU A 3 -24.19 -0.52 14.05
CA GLU A 3 -25.60 -0.26 14.46
C GLU A 3 -26.48 0.22 13.31
N SER A 4 -25.88 0.76 12.23
CA SER A 4 -26.63 1.32 11.10
C SER A 4 -25.86 1.24 9.80
N LYS A 5 -26.58 1.24 8.68
CA LYS A 5 -26.02 1.25 7.32
C LYS A 5 -26.21 2.61 6.67
N PHE A 6 -25.24 2.98 5.85
CA PHE A 6 -25.37 4.12 4.94
C PHE A 6 -25.71 3.63 3.54
N TYR A 7 -26.60 4.36 2.87
CA TYR A 7 -26.96 4.10 1.49
C TYR A 7 -26.63 5.31 0.62
N ARG A 8 -26.06 5.02 -0.51
CA ARG A 8 -25.78 6.05 -1.52
C ARG A 8 -27.05 6.43 -2.27
N ILE A 9 -27.01 7.51 -3.04
CA ILE A 9 -28.13 7.93 -3.89
C ILE A 9 -28.50 6.89 -4.95
N SER A 10 -27.55 6.01 -5.34
CA SER A 10 -27.78 4.84 -6.19
C SER A 10 -28.61 3.75 -5.51
N GLY A 11 -28.79 3.82 -4.19
CA GLY A 11 -29.42 2.79 -3.37
C GLY A 11 -28.48 1.74 -2.82
N ASP A 12 -27.21 1.75 -3.21
CA ASP A 12 -26.21 0.78 -2.75
C ASP A 12 -25.77 1.08 -1.32
N SER A 13 -25.69 0.04 -0.50
CA SER A 13 -25.07 0.08 0.81
C SER A 13 -23.55 0.27 0.67
N THR A 14 -22.92 0.94 1.63
CA THR A 14 -21.45 1.05 1.70
C THR A 14 -20.80 -0.15 2.42
N GLN A 15 -21.60 -1.11 2.89
CA GLN A 15 -21.08 -2.28 3.61
C GLN A 15 -20.21 -3.15 2.70
N HIS A 16 -19.12 -3.67 3.22
CA HIS A 16 -18.12 -4.51 2.55
C HIS A 16 -17.39 -3.87 1.36
N ARG A 17 -18.07 -3.03 0.59
CA ARG A 17 -17.54 -2.46 -0.66
C ARG A 17 -17.04 -1.02 -0.52
N GLY A 18 -17.47 -0.31 0.52
CA GLY A 18 -17.19 1.11 0.64
C GLY A 18 -17.74 1.91 -0.55
N VAL A 19 -17.01 2.92 -0.94
CA VAL A 19 -17.27 3.71 -2.15
C VAL A 19 -16.23 3.30 -3.18
N VAL A 20 -16.66 2.53 -4.19
CA VAL A 20 -15.79 2.07 -5.27
C VAL A 20 -15.47 3.25 -6.19
N PRO A 21 -14.20 3.59 -6.42
CA PRO A 21 -13.79 4.63 -7.36
C PRO A 21 -13.94 4.15 -8.81
N ASP A 22 -14.00 5.09 -9.75
CA ASP A 22 -14.06 4.78 -11.19
C ASP A 22 -12.68 4.44 -11.76
N ILE A 23 -11.61 4.90 -11.11
CA ILE A 23 -10.21 4.59 -11.42
C ILE A 23 -9.56 4.13 -10.11
N ASP A 24 -9.16 2.88 -10.05
CA ASP A 24 -8.54 2.29 -8.88
C ASP A 24 -7.05 2.63 -8.82
N PHE A 25 -6.58 2.97 -7.61
CA PHE A 25 -5.17 3.14 -7.31
C PHE A 25 -4.66 1.96 -6.47
N PRO A 26 -3.38 1.62 -6.56
CA PRO A 26 -2.77 0.61 -5.71
C PRO A 26 -2.90 1.00 -4.24
N SER A 27 -3.23 0.05 -3.39
CA SER A 27 -3.36 0.23 -1.95
C SER A 27 -2.56 -0.83 -1.22
N LEU A 28 -1.81 -0.41 -0.22
CA LEU A 28 -1.09 -1.30 0.69
C LEU A 28 -2.04 -2.03 1.65
N PHE A 29 -3.24 -1.50 1.82
CA PHE A 29 -4.23 -2.07 2.74
C PHE A 29 -5.23 -2.94 1.98
N ASP A 30 -5.44 -4.16 2.48
CA ASP A 30 -6.49 -5.04 2.01
C ASP A 30 -7.79 -4.73 2.79
N ALA A 31 -8.82 -4.29 2.08
CA ALA A 31 -10.11 -3.98 2.68
C ALA A 31 -10.79 -5.21 3.30
N ASP A 32 -10.46 -6.41 2.83
CA ASP A 32 -11.00 -7.66 3.37
C ASP A 32 -10.33 -8.06 4.69
N GLU A 33 -9.11 -7.58 4.96
CA GLU A 33 -8.38 -7.88 6.20
C GLU A 33 -8.54 -6.78 7.26
N ILE A 34 -8.56 -5.52 6.86
CA ILE A 34 -8.51 -4.37 7.78
C ILE A 34 -9.85 -3.66 7.88
N GLY A 35 -10.72 -3.84 6.87
CA GLY A 35 -12.03 -3.19 6.80
C GLY A 35 -13.08 -3.78 7.74
N GLU A 36 -14.26 -3.16 7.76
CA GLU A 36 -15.44 -3.68 8.49
C GLU A 36 -15.79 -5.10 8.05
N SER A 37 -15.45 -5.49 6.82
CA SER A 37 -15.63 -6.85 6.28
C SER A 37 -14.91 -7.93 7.07
N ALA A 38 -13.80 -7.60 7.73
CA ALA A 38 -13.03 -8.51 8.57
C ALA A 38 -13.69 -8.83 9.93
N LEU A 39 -14.74 -8.08 10.31
CA LEU A 39 -15.43 -8.26 11.59
C LEU A 39 -16.47 -9.38 11.50
N ASP A 40 -16.51 -10.27 12.50
CA ASP A 40 -17.46 -11.40 12.59
C ASP A 40 -18.95 -11.00 12.52
N ASN A 41 -19.26 -9.76 12.86
CA ASN A 41 -20.63 -9.22 12.92
C ASN A 41 -20.84 -8.03 11.96
N ALA A 42 -20.11 -7.99 10.86
CA ALA A 42 -20.35 -7.01 9.80
C ALA A 42 -21.75 -7.19 9.21
N LEU A 43 -22.41 -6.08 8.89
CA LEU A 43 -23.73 -6.13 8.27
C LEU A 43 -23.57 -6.46 6.78
N ASP A 44 -24.42 -7.35 6.26
CA ASP A 44 -24.42 -7.73 4.86
C ASP A 44 -24.64 -6.54 3.93
N TRP A 45 -23.98 -6.57 2.77
CA TRP A 45 -24.28 -5.62 1.70
C TRP A 45 -25.68 -5.85 1.17
N ASP A 46 -26.45 -4.76 0.99
CA ASP A 46 -27.77 -4.77 0.40
C ASP A 46 -28.03 -3.49 -0.42
N GLN A 47 -29.15 -3.44 -1.08
CA GLN A 47 -29.54 -2.32 -1.94
C GLN A 47 -31.00 -1.93 -1.65
N ILE A 48 -31.23 -0.62 -1.60
CA ILE A 48 -32.58 -0.03 -1.52
C ILE A 48 -32.92 0.66 -2.85
N SER A 49 -34.15 1.12 -2.99
CA SER A 49 -34.55 1.87 -4.18
C SER A 49 -33.72 3.16 -4.31
N PRO A 50 -33.15 3.44 -5.49
CA PRO A 50 -32.36 4.64 -5.71
C PRO A 50 -33.22 5.91 -5.57
N VAL A 51 -32.59 6.98 -5.12
CA VAL A 51 -33.22 8.30 -5.06
C VAL A 51 -33.16 8.97 -6.43
N ARG A 52 -34.23 9.60 -6.87
CA ARG A 52 -34.23 10.38 -8.10
C ARG A 52 -33.24 11.53 -7.98
N HIS A 53 -32.21 11.52 -8.83
CA HIS A 53 -31.17 12.53 -8.88
C HIS A 53 -30.82 12.89 -10.33
N ARG A 54 -30.10 13.99 -10.49
CA ARG A 54 -29.58 14.38 -11.80
C ARG A 54 -28.24 13.69 -12.02
N GLU A 55 -28.13 12.95 -13.10
CA GLU A 55 -26.87 12.37 -13.53
C GLU A 55 -26.09 13.36 -14.40
N TYR A 56 -24.79 13.46 -14.17
CA TYR A 56 -23.88 14.23 -15.00
C TYR A 56 -23.16 13.26 -15.95
N SER A 57 -23.79 12.98 -17.08
CA SER A 57 -23.31 12.00 -18.07
C SER A 57 -21.95 12.32 -18.71
N LEU A 58 -21.45 13.55 -18.50
CA LEU A 58 -20.15 13.97 -19.05
C LEU A 58 -19.02 13.08 -18.58
N PHE A 59 -18.95 12.80 -17.30
CA PHE A 59 -17.90 11.96 -16.71
C PHE A 59 -17.95 10.52 -17.24
N SER A 60 -19.11 9.92 -17.36
CA SER A 60 -19.26 8.55 -17.86
C SER A 60 -18.71 8.38 -19.28
N SER A 61 -18.79 9.41 -20.12
CA SER A 61 -18.24 9.39 -21.48
C SER A 61 -16.74 9.62 -21.52
N LEU A 62 -16.15 10.27 -20.52
CA LEU A 62 -14.72 10.56 -20.42
C LEU A 62 -13.92 9.42 -19.78
N LEU A 63 -14.55 8.63 -18.90
CA LEU A 63 -13.88 7.56 -18.14
C LEU A 63 -12.99 6.62 -18.97
N PRO A 64 -13.42 6.12 -20.15
CA PRO A 64 -12.54 5.27 -20.96
C PRO A 64 -11.25 5.98 -21.38
N THR A 65 -11.36 7.25 -21.78
CA THR A 65 -10.19 8.05 -22.20
C THR A 65 -9.28 8.38 -21.02
N LEU A 66 -9.87 8.73 -19.88
CA LEU A 66 -9.10 8.98 -18.65
C LEU A 66 -8.34 7.73 -18.19
N ASN A 67 -8.99 6.57 -18.22
CA ASN A 67 -8.35 5.30 -17.91
C ASN A 67 -7.21 4.95 -18.87
N GLU A 68 -7.38 5.18 -20.16
CA GLU A 68 -6.33 4.93 -21.16
C GLU A 68 -5.12 5.85 -20.93
N ARG A 69 -5.36 7.14 -20.71
CA ARG A 69 -4.31 8.11 -20.39
C ARG A 69 -3.59 7.77 -19.09
N HIS A 70 -4.36 7.47 -18.05
CA HIS A 70 -3.81 7.02 -16.76
C HIS A 70 -2.88 5.83 -16.94
N LYS A 71 -3.35 4.74 -17.55
CA LYS A 71 -2.54 3.54 -17.80
C LYS A 71 -1.25 3.85 -18.56
N SER A 72 -1.35 4.67 -19.62
CA SER A 72 -0.18 5.04 -20.41
C SER A 72 0.87 5.85 -19.64
N ARG A 73 0.46 6.62 -18.63
CA ARG A 73 1.37 7.37 -17.76
C ARG A 73 2.02 6.47 -16.73
N VAL A 74 1.22 5.72 -15.97
CA VAL A 74 1.69 4.91 -14.86
C VAL A 74 2.60 3.76 -15.30
N GLU A 75 2.46 3.27 -16.53
CA GLU A 75 3.38 2.28 -17.11
C GLU A 75 4.81 2.81 -17.31
N LYS A 76 5.00 4.12 -17.28
CA LYS A 76 6.28 4.79 -17.52
C LYS A 76 6.79 5.59 -16.35
N ASP A 77 5.98 5.76 -15.32
CA ASP A 77 6.31 6.52 -14.12
C ASP A 77 7.05 5.61 -13.13
N PRO A 78 8.37 5.84 -12.88
CA PRO A 78 9.16 4.97 -12.02
C PRO A 78 8.63 4.89 -10.58
N ASP A 79 8.12 6.02 -10.07
CA ASP A 79 7.61 6.09 -8.70
C ASP A 79 6.30 5.33 -8.56
N TYR A 80 5.44 5.37 -9.58
CA TYR A 80 4.22 4.57 -9.58
C TYR A 80 4.51 3.08 -9.71
N ILE A 81 5.46 2.69 -10.56
CA ILE A 81 5.90 1.30 -10.70
C ILE A 81 6.47 0.79 -9.37
N TYR A 82 7.30 1.60 -8.71
CA TYR A 82 7.83 1.32 -7.39
C TYR A 82 6.72 1.06 -6.36
N LEU A 83 5.71 1.93 -6.30
CA LEU A 83 4.55 1.75 -5.42
C LEU A 83 3.81 0.44 -5.71
N VAL A 84 3.60 0.10 -6.98
CA VAL A 84 2.96 -1.18 -7.36
C VAL A 84 3.79 -2.38 -6.92
N ASP A 85 5.11 -2.34 -7.16
CA ASP A 85 6.03 -3.40 -6.76
C ASP A 85 6.04 -3.57 -5.22
N GLN A 86 5.97 -2.47 -4.45
CA GLN A 86 5.82 -2.50 -2.99
C GLN A 86 4.49 -3.14 -2.54
N VAL A 87 3.36 -2.81 -3.19
CA VAL A 87 2.06 -3.41 -2.89
C VAL A 87 2.08 -4.92 -3.14
N VAL A 88 2.71 -5.36 -4.23
CA VAL A 88 2.88 -6.78 -4.53
C VAL A 88 3.70 -7.48 -3.45
N MET A 89 4.83 -6.91 -3.05
CA MET A 89 5.69 -7.45 -2.00
C MET A 89 4.96 -7.53 -0.64
N ALA A 90 4.22 -6.48 -0.28
CA ALA A 90 3.43 -6.46 0.95
C ALA A 90 2.33 -7.55 0.94
N THR A 91 1.67 -7.75 -0.20
CA THR A 91 0.65 -8.80 -0.37
C THR A 91 1.26 -10.20 -0.26
N GLU A 92 2.44 -10.43 -0.87
CA GLU A 92 3.18 -11.69 -0.73
C GLU A 92 3.54 -11.98 0.73
N THR A 93 4.02 -10.97 1.45
CA THR A 93 4.41 -11.09 2.86
C THR A 93 3.21 -11.40 3.75
N ARG A 94 2.08 -10.73 3.57
CA ARG A 94 0.82 -11.04 4.28
C ARG A 94 0.29 -12.44 3.96
N GLY A 95 0.51 -12.91 2.76
CA GLY A 95 0.13 -14.28 2.36
C GLY A 95 0.86 -15.40 3.12
N LEU A 96 1.94 -15.07 3.85
CA LEU A 96 2.68 -16.01 4.70
C LEU A 96 1.89 -16.32 5.98
N LYS A 97 1.09 -17.38 5.93
CA LYS A 97 0.25 -17.82 7.08
C LYS A 97 1.05 -18.43 8.23
N SER A 98 2.31 -18.75 8.04
CA SER A 98 3.18 -19.33 9.07
C SER A 98 4.62 -18.90 8.86
N LEU A 99 5.31 -18.61 9.96
CA LEU A 99 6.73 -18.33 9.96
C LEU A 99 7.49 -19.56 10.48
N PRO A 100 8.65 -19.90 9.89
CA PRO A 100 9.48 -20.97 10.40
C PRO A 100 10.00 -20.63 11.80
N LEU A 101 10.03 -21.62 12.69
CA LEU A 101 10.63 -21.48 14.02
C LEU A 101 12.15 -21.67 14.01
N ASN A 102 12.69 -22.22 12.92
CA ASN A 102 14.12 -22.38 12.74
C ASN A 102 14.77 -21.02 12.44
N GLU A 103 15.78 -20.66 13.20
CA GLU A 103 16.52 -19.41 13.07
C GLU A 103 17.13 -19.24 11.68
N GLU A 104 17.82 -20.28 11.17
CA GLU A 104 18.45 -20.24 9.84
C GLU A 104 17.43 -19.98 8.73
N GLU A 105 16.24 -20.59 8.81
CA GLU A 105 15.17 -20.38 7.84
C GLU A 105 14.57 -18.98 7.95
N ARG A 106 14.45 -18.43 9.17
CA ARG A 106 13.97 -17.07 9.41
C ARG A 106 14.95 -16.03 8.86
N VAL A 107 16.24 -16.21 9.11
CA VAL A 107 17.29 -15.34 8.56
C VAL A 107 17.26 -15.39 7.03
N ALA A 108 17.20 -16.57 6.43
CA ALA A 108 17.12 -16.71 4.98
C ALA A 108 15.86 -16.07 4.39
N LEU A 109 14.72 -16.14 5.08
CA LEU A 109 13.49 -15.48 4.66
C LEU A 109 13.65 -13.95 4.70
N ARG A 110 14.19 -13.41 5.79
CA ARG A 110 14.46 -11.98 5.95
C ARG A 110 15.42 -11.48 4.86
N ASP A 111 16.54 -12.15 4.68
CA ASP A 111 17.54 -11.79 3.67
C ASP A 111 16.93 -11.80 2.25
N SER A 112 16.05 -12.75 1.96
CA SER A 112 15.33 -12.81 0.69
C SER A 112 14.36 -11.62 0.52
N GLN A 113 13.70 -11.17 1.59
CA GLN A 113 12.83 -10.00 1.55
C GLN A 113 13.62 -8.71 1.40
N GLU A 114 14.74 -8.55 2.11
CA GLU A 114 15.65 -7.41 1.95
C GLU A 114 16.20 -7.31 0.52
N GLN A 115 16.61 -8.43 -0.06
CA GLN A 115 17.09 -8.45 -1.44
C GLN A 115 16.00 -8.00 -2.42
N LYS A 116 14.77 -8.49 -2.28
CA LYS A 116 13.64 -8.05 -3.12
C LYS A 116 13.37 -6.56 -2.98
N ALA A 117 13.36 -6.04 -1.75
CA ALA A 117 13.16 -4.62 -1.49
C ALA A 117 14.28 -3.76 -2.12
N LEU A 118 15.54 -4.21 -1.99
CA LEU A 118 16.69 -3.56 -2.62
C LEU A 118 16.61 -3.58 -4.15
N GLU A 119 16.18 -4.69 -4.75
CA GLU A 119 15.97 -4.79 -6.20
C GLU A 119 14.90 -3.82 -6.69
N ILE A 120 13.79 -3.68 -5.96
CA ILE A 120 12.68 -2.77 -6.27
C ILE A 120 13.18 -1.32 -6.20
N GLU A 121 13.89 -0.95 -5.14
CA GLU A 121 14.46 0.40 -4.99
C GLU A 121 15.51 0.70 -6.06
N ASN A 122 16.41 -0.22 -6.33
CA ASN A 122 17.45 -0.03 -7.35
C ASN A 122 16.85 0.11 -8.76
N LYS A 123 15.77 -0.60 -9.08
CA LYS A 123 15.03 -0.44 -10.32
C LYS A 123 14.45 0.97 -10.47
N ARG A 124 13.91 1.53 -9.37
CA ARG A 124 13.43 2.91 -9.31
C ARG A 124 14.57 3.90 -9.54
N ARG A 125 15.66 3.76 -8.78
CA ARG A 125 16.84 4.63 -8.86
C ARG A 125 17.48 4.61 -10.24
N GLU A 126 17.63 3.44 -10.85
CA GLU A 126 18.13 3.30 -12.22
C GLU A 126 17.25 4.05 -13.24
N ALA A 127 15.92 3.94 -13.10
CA ALA A 127 14.99 4.65 -13.97
C ALA A 127 15.04 6.18 -13.80
N GLN A 128 15.39 6.66 -12.61
CA GLN A 128 15.62 8.07 -12.29
C GLN A 128 17.05 8.54 -12.63
N GLY A 129 17.95 7.61 -13.00
CA GLY A 129 19.36 7.94 -13.30
C GLY A 129 20.23 8.12 -12.05
N LEU A 130 19.79 7.62 -10.90
CA LEU A 130 20.52 7.62 -9.64
C LEU A 130 21.42 6.39 -9.52
N GLU A 131 22.44 6.46 -8.68
CA GLU A 131 23.31 5.30 -8.40
C GLU A 131 22.54 4.25 -7.59
N PRO A 132 22.71 2.93 -7.90
CA PRO A 132 22.09 1.87 -7.15
C PRO A 132 22.66 1.78 -5.73
N LEU A 133 21.83 1.37 -4.77
CA LEU A 133 22.24 1.11 -3.40
C LEU A 133 22.85 -0.30 -3.27
N GLU A 134 23.85 -0.45 -2.42
CA GLU A 134 24.41 -1.77 -2.09
C GLU A 134 23.59 -2.47 -0.99
N THR A 135 22.99 -1.71 -0.08
CA THR A 135 22.15 -2.19 1.02
C THR A 135 21.08 -1.16 1.35
N LEU A 136 19.94 -1.62 1.90
CA LEU A 136 18.91 -0.75 2.46
C LEU A 136 19.14 -0.43 3.93
N ARG A 137 20.08 -1.11 4.58
CA ARG A 137 20.43 -0.86 5.99
C ARG A 137 21.54 0.19 6.06
N ASP A 138 21.29 1.24 6.80
CA ASP A 138 22.33 2.13 7.24
C ASP A 138 23.24 1.40 8.24
N GLU A 139 24.55 1.62 8.16
CA GLU A 139 25.56 0.98 9.03
C GLU A 139 25.27 1.23 10.53
N GLU A 140 24.54 2.29 10.86
CA GLU A 140 24.17 2.68 12.22
C GLU A 140 23.10 1.76 12.84
N THR A 141 22.17 1.21 12.05
CA THR A 141 21.17 0.24 12.53
C THR A 141 21.72 -1.18 12.64
N ALA A 142 22.74 -1.54 11.89
CA ALA A 142 23.39 -2.84 11.98
C ALA A 142 24.15 -3.03 13.32
N ALA A 143 24.63 -1.95 13.93
CA ALA A 143 25.34 -1.97 15.22
C ALA A 143 24.44 -2.18 16.43
N THR A 144 23.14 -1.90 16.32
CA THR A 144 22.18 -2.06 17.41
C THR A 144 21.62 -3.48 17.53
N ASP A 145 21.65 -4.26 16.46
CA ASP A 145 21.15 -5.65 16.47
C ASP A 145 22.14 -6.64 17.12
N GLU A 146 23.45 -6.29 17.23
CA GLU A 146 24.45 -7.18 17.84
C GLU A 146 24.55 -7.06 19.37
N GLU A 147 23.98 -6.01 20.00
CA GLU A 147 24.06 -5.79 21.46
C GLU A 147 22.78 -6.13 22.24
N SER A 148 21.71 -6.60 21.61
CA SER A 148 20.44 -6.87 22.30
C SER A 148 20.17 -8.35 22.58
N ASP A 149 21.20 -9.13 22.98
CA ASP A 149 20.99 -10.48 23.54
C ASP A 149 20.76 -10.45 25.07
N ASP A 150 20.33 -9.32 25.62
CA ASP A 150 20.00 -9.21 27.03
C ASP A 150 18.48 -9.08 27.22
N VAL A 151 17.93 -10.17 27.71
CA VAL A 151 16.54 -10.40 28.06
C VAL A 151 16.02 -9.28 28.96
N VAL A 152 15.21 -8.39 28.44
CA VAL A 152 14.27 -7.61 29.24
C VAL A 152 12.84 -8.05 28.91
N VAL A 153 12.37 -8.97 29.73
CA VAL A 153 10.95 -9.25 29.87
C VAL A 153 10.32 -8.01 30.49
N MET A 154 9.55 -7.24 29.74
CA MET A 154 8.37 -6.54 30.27
C MET A 154 7.56 -5.80 29.21
N SER A 155 6.26 -6.07 29.30
CA SER A 155 5.07 -5.32 28.84
C SER A 155 4.79 -5.27 27.33
N ASP A 156 3.92 -6.14 26.95
CA ASP A 156 2.69 -6.02 26.17
C ASP A 156 2.51 -4.65 25.45
N GLU A 157 3.23 -4.50 24.38
CA GLU A 157 2.88 -3.71 23.19
C GLU A 157 3.42 -4.50 22.01
N SER A 158 2.52 -5.27 21.40
CA SER A 158 2.80 -6.09 20.25
C SER A 158 3.03 -5.21 19.02
N GLY A 159 4.19 -4.59 18.95
CA GLY A 159 4.73 -4.06 17.71
C GLY A 159 5.23 -5.24 16.89
N ASP A 160 4.41 -5.71 15.96
CA ASP A 160 4.81 -6.72 14.98
C ASP A 160 5.90 -6.12 14.08
N VAL A 161 7.15 -6.42 14.40
CA VAL A 161 8.34 -6.00 13.62
C VAL A 161 8.35 -6.51 12.17
N ASN A 162 7.37 -7.33 11.79
CA ASN A 162 7.17 -7.84 10.45
C ASN A 162 5.99 -7.15 9.73
N SER A 163 5.48 -6.06 10.29
CA SER A 163 4.43 -5.26 9.66
C SER A 163 4.96 -4.59 8.39
N PRO A 164 4.22 -4.59 7.30
CA PRO A 164 4.58 -3.87 6.07
C PRO A 164 4.85 -2.37 6.30
N GLU A 165 4.27 -1.79 7.35
CA GLU A 165 4.51 -0.39 7.74
C GLU A 165 5.95 -0.14 8.20
N VAL A 166 6.59 -1.12 8.87
CA VAL A 166 7.99 -1.01 9.32
C VAL A 166 8.95 -1.06 8.13
N LEU A 167 8.65 -1.89 7.11
CA LEU A 167 9.45 -1.95 5.90
C LEU A 167 9.35 -0.68 5.05
N LEU A 168 8.22 0.03 5.14
CA LEU A 168 7.99 1.30 4.42
C LEU A 168 8.60 2.51 5.13
N SER A 169 8.73 2.47 6.47
CA SER A 169 9.32 3.57 7.23
C SER A 169 10.84 3.68 7.07
N HIS A 170 11.52 2.60 6.69
CA HIS A 170 12.98 2.60 6.50
C HIS A 170 13.43 3.14 5.14
N SER A 171 12.53 3.27 4.17
CA SER A 171 12.84 3.89 2.87
C SER A 171 12.71 5.42 2.87
N ALA A 172 12.28 6.03 3.99
CA ALA A 172 11.96 7.46 4.08
C ALA A 172 13.04 8.31 4.79
N GLU A 173 14.11 7.72 5.30
CA GLU A 173 15.21 8.46 5.93
C GLU A 173 16.44 8.55 5.03
N ALA A 174 16.26 9.12 3.84
CA ALA A 174 17.40 9.67 3.10
C ALA A 174 17.51 11.15 3.48
N ASP A 175 18.62 11.50 4.12
CA ASP A 175 19.04 12.83 4.55
C ASP A 175 19.18 13.79 3.37
N ASP A 176 18.06 14.34 2.88
CA ASP A 176 18.05 15.55 2.06
C ASP A 176 16.82 16.36 2.46
N GLU A 177 17.03 17.51 3.09
CA GLU A 177 16.03 18.43 3.65
C GLU A 177 15.02 19.00 2.63
N ASP A 178 14.99 18.52 1.37
CA ASP A 178 14.12 19.03 0.31
C ASP A 178 13.30 17.92 -0.42
N ASP A 179 13.41 16.66 -0.06
CA ASP A 179 12.69 15.57 -0.75
C ASP A 179 11.62 14.94 0.15
N GLU A 180 10.56 15.72 0.45
CA GLU A 180 9.32 15.10 0.91
C GLU A 180 8.90 14.06 -0.14
N PRO A 181 8.67 12.79 0.24
CA PRO A 181 8.28 11.76 -0.73
C PRO A 181 7.07 12.26 -1.50
N SER A 182 7.27 12.52 -2.78
CA SER A 182 6.21 13.04 -3.65
C SER A 182 5.03 12.08 -3.55
N ASP A 183 3.87 12.57 -3.13
CA ASP A 183 2.65 11.75 -3.09
C ASP A 183 2.25 11.41 -4.53
N VAL A 184 2.81 10.29 -5.00
CA VAL A 184 2.65 9.77 -6.36
C VAL A 184 1.17 9.64 -6.72
N LEU A 185 0.35 9.22 -5.74
CA LEU A 185 -1.08 9.06 -5.94
C LEU A 185 -1.78 10.41 -6.09
N LEU A 186 -1.40 11.40 -5.29
CA LEU A 186 -1.94 12.76 -5.37
C LEU A 186 -1.56 13.42 -6.71
N ILE A 187 -0.33 13.25 -7.15
CA ILE A 187 0.15 13.78 -8.43
C ILE A 187 -0.64 13.15 -9.58
N GLU A 188 -0.80 11.83 -9.59
CA GLU A 188 -1.53 11.17 -10.67
C GLU A 188 -3.03 11.50 -10.63
N ALA A 189 -3.63 11.61 -9.44
CA ALA A 189 -5.00 12.10 -9.29
C ALA A 189 -5.18 13.52 -9.88
N GLY A 190 -4.21 14.40 -9.62
CA GLY A 190 -4.17 15.74 -10.21
C GLY A 190 -4.05 15.71 -11.75
N ARG A 191 -3.24 14.81 -12.30
CA ARG A 191 -3.10 14.62 -13.77
C ARG A 191 -4.41 14.11 -14.38
N ILE A 192 -5.08 13.16 -13.75
CA ILE A 192 -6.39 12.67 -14.21
C ILE A 192 -7.43 13.81 -14.19
N LEU A 193 -7.44 14.61 -13.13
CA LEU A 193 -8.34 15.77 -13.06
C LEU A 193 -8.05 16.81 -14.13
N ALA A 194 -6.79 17.03 -14.49
CA ALA A 194 -6.40 17.95 -15.55
C ALA A 194 -6.78 17.45 -16.97
N ASP A 195 -6.99 16.15 -17.12
CA ASP A 195 -7.42 15.52 -18.37
C ASP A 195 -8.93 15.63 -18.62
N THR A 196 -9.74 16.11 -17.62
CA THR A 196 -11.20 16.29 -17.74
C THR A 196 -11.55 17.58 -18.48
#